data_6216954e58b898f1c028ccbc02c5ac41
#
_entry.id   6216954e58b898f1c028ccbc02c5ac41
#
_cell.length_a   1.000
_cell.length_b   1.000
_cell.length_c   1.000
_cell.angle_alpha   90.00
_cell.angle_beta   90.00
_cell.angle_gamma   90.00
#
_symmetry.space_group_name_H-M   'P 1'
#
loop_
_entity.id
_entity.type
_entity.pdbx_description
1 polymer ?
#
loop_
_entity_poly.entity_id
_entity_poly.type
_entity_poly.pdbx_seq_one_letter_code
_entity_poly.pdbx_strand_id
1 'polypeptide(L)'
;MTHVLVNVAWPYANGPRHIGHVAGFGVPSDVYARYQRMKGNDVLMVSGTDEHGTPILVEADKEGVTPQELANRYNRVIANDLCNLGLSYDLFTRTTTRQPRARGAGDVPPVSEANGYIYKGTQKVAISPSTGRTLPDRYIEGECPICHAARRARRPVRQLRQ
;
A
#
# COMPACT_ATOMS: atom_id res chain seq x y z
N MET A 1 29.86 -3.27 15.11
CA MET A 1 28.57 -2.57 15.00
C MET A 1 28.04 -2.85 13.60
N THR A 2 26.86 -3.41 13.47
CA THR A 2 26.25 -3.73 12.18
C THR A 2 25.12 -2.74 11.91
N HIS A 3 25.01 -2.27 10.66
CA HIS A 3 23.87 -1.46 10.24
C HIS A 3 22.71 -2.38 9.88
N VAL A 4 21.55 -2.14 10.45
CA VAL A 4 20.31 -2.93 10.24
C VAL A 4 19.20 -2.03 9.76
N LEU A 5 18.71 -2.28 8.55
CA LEU A 5 17.51 -1.62 8.02
C LEU A 5 16.28 -2.52 8.28
N VAL A 6 15.32 -2.00 9.03
CA VAL A 6 14.02 -2.64 9.24
C VAL A 6 13.00 -1.91 8.38
N ASN A 7 12.76 -2.45 7.20
CA ASN A 7 11.81 -1.90 6.24
C ASN A 7 10.44 -2.54 6.43
N VAL A 8 9.50 -1.79 7.01
CA VAL A 8 8.16 -2.28 7.36
C VAL A 8 7.18 -2.00 6.24
N ALA A 9 6.32 -2.96 5.94
CA ALA A 9 5.29 -2.83 4.90
C ALA A 9 4.42 -1.59 5.11
N TRP A 10 4.16 -0.86 4.03
CA TRP A 10 3.40 0.39 4.06
C TRP A 10 1.90 0.12 3.98
N PRO A 11 1.12 0.49 5.01
CA PRO A 11 -0.34 0.37 4.94
C PRO A 11 -0.96 1.42 4.02
N TYR A 12 -2.07 1.07 3.36
CA TYR A 12 -2.87 2.04 2.62
C TYR A 12 -3.54 3.05 3.55
N ALA A 13 -3.50 4.34 3.18
CA ALA A 13 -4.16 5.42 3.93
C ALA A 13 -5.67 5.50 3.59
N ASN A 14 -6.40 4.39 3.75
CA ASN A 14 -7.81 4.26 3.40
C ASN A 14 -8.72 3.90 4.59
N GLY A 15 -8.22 4.01 5.80
CA GLY A 15 -8.97 3.69 7.02
C GLY A 15 -8.05 3.53 8.24
N PRO A 16 -8.61 3.44 9.44
CA PRO A 16 -7.85 3.18 10.66
C PRO A 16 -7.26 1.76 10.64
N ARG A 17 -6.24 1.55 11.46
CA ARG A 17 -5.62 0.22 11.57
C ARG A 17 -6.37 -0.63 12.60
N HIS A 18 -6.64 -1.87 12.25
CA HIS A 18 -7.19 -2.86 13.18
C HIS A 18 -6.07 -3.74 13.77
N ILE A 19 -6.40 -4.52 14.78
CA ILE A 19 -5.44 -5.36 15.52
C ILE A 19 -4.62 -6.29 14.61
N GLY A 20 -5.18 -6.79 13.52
CA GLY A 20 -4.46 -7.63 12.56
C GLY A 20 -3.33 -6.91 11.82
N HIS A 21 -3.44 -5.61 11.57
CA HIS A 21 -2.33 -4.81 11.02
C HIS A 21 -1.25 -4.61 12.07
N VAL A 22 -1.64 -4.29 13.30
CA VAL A 22 -0.73 -4.07 14.42
C VAL A 22 0.06 -5.34 14.75
N ALA A 23 -0.64 -6.47 14.89
CA ALA A 23 -0.03 -7.76 15.20
C ALA A 23 0.74 -8.36 14.02
N GLY A 24 0.35 -8.03 12.77
CA GLY A 24 0.94 -8.61 11.57
C GLY A 24 2.27 -7.96 11.17
N PHE A 25 2.31 -6.64 11.05
CA PHE A 25 3.54 -5.96 10.62
C PHE A 25 4.13 -4.99 11.67
N GLY A 26 3.30 -4.36 12.49
CA GLY A 26 3.73 -3.32 13.41
C GLY A 26 4.58 -3.84 14.56
N VAL A 27 3.96 -4.56 15.48
CA VAL A 27 4.62 -5.06 16.69
C VAL A 27 5.80 -6.00 16.42
N PRO A 28 5.71 -7.00 15.53
CA PRO A 28 6.86 -7.88 15.26
C PRO A 28 8.08 -7.13 14.72
N SER A 29 7.87 -6.13 13.87
CA SER A 29 8.96 -5.32 13.31
C SER A 29 9.61 -4.45 14.39
N ASP A 30 8.81 -3.87 15.29
CA ASP A 30 9.31 -3.07 16.39
C ASP A 30 10.07 -3.91 17.41
N VAL A 31 9.57 -5.09 17.77
CA VAL A 31 10.26 -6.04 18.63
C VAL A 31 11.63 -6.40 18.05
N TYR A 32 11.70 -6.68 16.75
CA TYR A 32 12.96 -6.97 16.07
C TYR A 32 13.91 -5.75 16.08
N ALA A 33 13.41 -4.56 15.78
CA ALA A 33 14.21 -3.34 15.80
C ALA A 33 14.79 -3.07 17.22
N ARG A 34 13.95 -3.18 18.25
CA ARG A 34 14.40 -3.02 19.66
C ARG A 34 15.44 -4.07 20.04
N TYR A 35 15.24 -5.32 19.67
CA TYR A 35 16.22 -6.38 19.92
C TYR A 35 17.57 -6.07 19.26
N GLN A 36 17.58 -5.62 18.02
CA GLN A 36 18.82 -5.26 17.35
C GLN A 36 19.52 -4.05 17.99
N ARG A 37 18.76 -3.05 18.44
CA ARG A 37 19.30 -1.91 19.21
C ARG A 37 19.91 -2.36 20.53
N MET A 38 19.25 -3.27 21.25
CA MET A 38 19.77 -3.85 22.50
C MET A 38 21.07 -4.64 22.29
N LYS A 39 21.27 -5.23 21.11
CA LYS A 39 22.55 -5.88 20.72
C LYS A 39 23.65 -4.90 20.37
N GLY A 40 23.42 -3.59 20.43
CA GLY A 40 24.38 -2.56 20.07
C GLY A 40 24.55 -2.35 18.56
N ASN A 41 23.60 -2.79 17.74
CA ASN A 41 23.58 -2.50 16.32
C ASN A 41 22.99 -1.10 16.05
N ASP A 42 23.44 -0.48 14.95
CA ASP A 42 22.86 0.74 14.43
C ASP A 42 21.62 0.39 13.58
N VAL A 43 20.44 0.82 14.02
CA VAL A 43 19.16 0.37 13.45
C VAL A 43 18.36 1.54 12.91
N LEU A 44 17.96 1.43 11.66
CA LEU A 44 17.02 2.34 11.01
C LEU A 44 15.71 1.57 10.72
N MET A 45 14.64 1.90 11.46
CA MET A 45 13.30 1.33 11.24
C MET A 45 12.44 2.33 10.48
N VAL A 46 11.99 1.93 9.28
CA VAL A 46 11.27 2.83 8.38
C VAL A 46 9.95 2.24 7.89
N SER A 47 8.96 3.11 7.71
CA SER A 47 7.68 2.80 7.08
C SER A 47 7.02 4.08 6.57
N GLY A 48 5.75 3.97 6.19
CA GLY A 48 4.95 5.09 5.75
C GLY A 48 3.55 4.66 5.34
N THR A 49 2.77 5.57 4.76
CA THR A 49 1.48 5.25 4.16
C THR A 49 1.57 5.16 2.65
N ASP A 50 1.01 4.08 2.09
CA ASP A 50 0.73 4.01 0.66
C ASP A 50 -0.56 4.79 0.38
N GLU A 51 -0.43 5.85 -0.41
CA GLU A 51 -1.50 6.81 -0.67
C GLU A 51 -1.97 6.79 -2.11
N HIS A 52 -1.51 5.82 -2.88
CA HIS A 52 -1.89 5.64 -4.28
C HIS A 52 -2.72 4.37 -4.47
N GLY A 53 -3.42 4.35 -5.61
CA GLY A 53 -4.13 3.18 -6.06
C GLY A 53 -5.58 3.08 -5.61
N THR A 54 -6.18 1.98 -6.03
CA THR A 54 -7.60 1.67 -5.91
C THR A 54 -8.19 1.74 -4.49
N PRO A 55 -7.49 1.27 -3.43
CA PRO A 55 -8.08 1.30 -2.09
C PRO A 55 -8.42 2.69 -1.60
N ILE A 56 -7.58 3.68 -1.95
CA ILE A 56 -7.82 5.08 -1.59
C ILE A 56 -8.98 5.64 -2.38
N LEU A 57 -9.01 5.38 -3.70
CA LEU A 57 -10.04 5.89 -4.59
C LEU A 57 -11.44 5.39 -4.20
N VAL A 58 -11.56 4.07 -3.93
CA VAL A 58 -12.83 3.45 -3.53
C VAL A 58 -13.39 4.06 -2.25
N GLU A 59 -12.54 4.27 -1.26
CA GLU A 59 -12.98 4.81 0.01
C GLU A 59 -13.30 6.31 -0.09
N ALA A 60 -12.51 7.07 -0.87
CA ALA A 60 -12.78 8.47 -1.15
C ALA A 60 -14.12 8.66 -1.88
N ASP A 61 -14.43 7.83 -2.88
CA ASP A 61 -15.70 7.86 -3.60
C ASP A 61 -16.88 7.57 -2.66
N LYS A 62 -16.74 6.61 -1.72
CA LYS A 62 -17.80 6.31 -0.73
C LYS A 62 -18.05 7.44 0.26
N GLU A 63 -17.00 8.13 0.70
CA GLU A 63 -17.08 9.23 1.65
C GLU A 63 -17.39 10.57 0.97
N GLY A 64 -17.39 10.66 -0.36
CA GLY A 64 -17.63 11.89 -1.11
C GLY A 64 -16.51 12.93 -0.93
N VAL A 65 -15.28 12.50 -0.67
CA VAL A 65 -14.10 13.36 -0.50
C VAL A 65 -13.06 13.09 -1.60
N THR A 66 -12.10 13.98 -1.73
CA THR A 66 -10.99 13.75 -2.66
C THR A 66 -10.04 12.67 -2.11
N PRO A 67 -9.38 11.89 -3.00
CA PRO A 67 -8.35 10.92 -2.57
C PRO A 67 -7.24 11.53 -1.72
N GLN A 68 -6.88 12.78 -1.99
CA GLN A 68 -5.84 13.49 -1.24
C GLN A 68 -6.30 13.85 0.18
N GLU A 69 -7.54 14.30 0.35
CA GLU A 69 -8.13 14.59 1.68
C GLU A 69 -8.22 13.32 2.51
N LEU A 70 -8.70 12.22 1.91
CA LEU A 70 -8.77 10.93 2.56
C LEU A 70 -7.37 10.48 3.04
N ALA A 71 -6.40 10.49 2.15
CA ALA A 71 -5.03 10.10 2.45
C ALA A 71 -4.39 10.98 3.54
N ASN A 72 -4.60 12.30 3.48
CA ASN A 72 -4.12 13.24 4.50
C ASN A 72 -4.69 12.96 5.88
N ARG A 73 -5.97 12.61 5.95
CA ARG A 73 -6.64 12.26 7.21
C ARG A 73 -6.09 10.97 7.78
N TYR A 74 -6.08 9.89 7.00
CA TYR A 74 -5.67 8.58 7.49
C TYR A 74 -4.17 8.43 7.68
N ASN A 75 -3.33 9.15 6.95
CA ASN A 75 -1.91 9.22 7.26
C ASN A 75 -1.68 9.70 8.71
N ARG A 76 -2.37 10.79 9.11
CA ARG A 76 -2.26 11.32 10.48
C ARG A 76 -2.80 10.35 11.52
N VAL A 77 -3.96 9.74 11.27
CA VAL A 77 -4.55 8.74 12.17
C VAL A 77 -3.60 7.57 12.36
N ILE A 78 -3.12 6.97 11.27
CA ILE A 78 -2.22 5.81 11.31
C ILE A 78 -0.92 6.15 12.02
N ALA A 79 -0.28 7.28 11.70
CA ALA A 79 0.96 7.70 12.33
C ALA A 79 0.79 7.89 13.86
N ASN A 80 -0.30 8.55 14.27
CA ASN A 80 -0.61 8.76 15.67
C ASN A 80 -0.91 7.45 16.40
N ASP A 81 -1.70 6.57 15.81
CA ASP A 81 -2.05 5.29 16.43
C ASP A 81 -0.81 4.42 16.65
N LEU A 82 0.08 4.33 15.66
CA LEU A 82 1.31 3.55 15.75
C LEU A 82 2.29 4.17 16.76
N CYS A 83 2.40 5.50 16.80
CA CYS A 83 3.20 6.23 17.78
C CYS A 83 2.66 6.04 19.21
N ASN A 84 1.35 6.19 19.41
CA ASN A 84 0.70 6.02 20.72
C ASN A 84 0.82 4.58 21.25
N LEU A 85 0.88 3.61 20.33
CA LEU A 85 1.16 2.21 20.67
C LEU A 85 2.63 1.97 21.05
N GLY A 86 3.48 2.97 20.88
CA GLY A 86 4.90 2.92 21.24
C GLY A 86 5.80 2.28 20.20
N LEU A 87 5.38 2.18 18.94
CA LEU A 87 6.23 1.67 17.87
C LEU A 87 7.34 2.68 17.53
N SER A 88 8.58 2.20 17.50
CA SER A 88 9.80 3.02 17.48
C SER A 88 10.33 3.27 16.06
N TYR A 89 9.50 3.80 15.16
CA TYR A 89 9.93 4.20 13.82
C TYR A 89 10.91 5.38 13.89
N ASP A 90 12.03 5.27 13.16
CA ASP A 90 12.96 6.38 12.95
C ASP A 90 12.46 7.30 11.83
N LEU A 91 11.75 6.73 10.85
CA LEU A 91 11.09 7.48 9.79
C LEU A 91 9.73 6.86 9.45
N PHE A 92 8.67 7.64 9.58
CA PHE A 92 7.35 7.32 9.07
C PHE A 92 6.93 8.38 8.06
N THR A 93 6.85 8.02 6.78
CA THR A 93 6.63 8.95 5.69
C THR A 93 5.39 8.60 4.86
N ARG A 94 5.31 9.04 3.62
CA ARG A 94 4.15 8.85 2.75
C ARG A 94 4.55 8.85 1.27
N THR A 95 3.83 8.12 0.43
CA THR A 95 4.15 8.02 -1.00
C THR A 95 3.82 9.28 -1.80
N THR A 96 3.00 10.20 -1.28
CA THR A 96 2.67 11.48 -1.93
C THR A 96 3.69 12.59 -1.69
N THR A 97 4.79 12.33 -1.01
CA THR A 97 5.86 13.30 -0.85
C THR A 97 6.50 13.65 -2.21
N ARG A 98 7.12 14.83 -2.29
CA ARG A 98 7.71 15.33 -3.52
C ARG A 98 8.87 14.46 -4.04
N GLN A 99 9.64 13.86 -3.16
CA GLN A 99 10.84 13.07 -3.51
C GLN A 99 10.56 11.77 -4.27
N PRO A 100 9.62 10.90 -3.84
CA PRO A 100 9.28 9.68 -4.59
C PRO A 100 8.79 9.98 -6.00
N ARG A 101 8.01 11.05 -6.18
CA ARG A 101 7.51 11.47 -7.50
C ARG A 101 8.63 11.88 -8.45
N ALA A 102 9.62 12.64 -7.96
CA ALA A 102 10.74 13.11 -8.79
C ALA A 102 11.64 11.93 -9.22
N ARG A 103 11.96 11.02 -8.33
CA ARG A 103 12.81 9.85 -8.63
C ARG A 103 12.09 8.82 -9.52
N GLY A 104 10.82 8.54 -9.26
CA GLY A 104 10.04 7.61 -10.07
C GLY A 104 9.84 8.09 -11.51
N ALA A 105 9.79 9.40 -11.74
CA ALA A 105 9.63 9.97 -13.07
C ALA A 105 10.96 10.18 -13.82
N GLY A 106 12.08 10.34 -13.09
CA GLY A 106 13.36 10.74 -13.67
C GLY A 106 14.29 9.60 -14.04
N ASP A 107 14.55 8.69 -13.11
CA ASP A 107 15.71 7.79 -13.23
C ASP A 107 15.36 6.36 -13.70
N VAL A 108 14.23 5.82 -13.30
CA VAL A 108 13.89 4.41 -13.55
C VAL A 108 13.43 4.14 -14.98
N PRO A 109 12.50 4.91 -15.59
CA PRO A 109 12.01 4.62 -16.93
C PRO A 109 13.10 4.65 -18.02
N PRO A 110 13.97 5.66 -18.10
CA PRO A 110 14.97 5.72 -19.17
C PRO A 110 15.96 4.56 -19.13
N VAL A 111 16.42 4.17 -17.94
CA VAL A 111 17.37 3.05 -17.77
C VAL A 111 16.70 1.72 -18.09
N SER A 112 15.45 1.53 -17.68
CA SER A 112 14.71 0.30 -17.93
C SER A 112 14.32 0.15 -19.40
N GLU A 113 13.98 1.26 -20.08
CA GLU A 113 13.67 1.27 -21.51
C GLU A 113 14.91 0.98 -22.35
N ALA A 114 16.04 1.63 -22.03
CA ALA A 114 17.33 1.40 -22.72
C ALA A 114 17.82 -0.04 -22.62
N ASN A 115 17.50 -0.73 -21.52
CA ASN A 115 17.85 -2.13 -21.31
C ASN A 115 16.79 -3.13 -21.80
N GLY A 116 15.70 -2.67 -22.41
CA GLY A 116 14.63 -3.51 -22.93
C GLY A 116 13.74 -4.18 -21.86
N TYR A 117 13.78 -3.72 -20.63
CA TYR A 117 12.95 -4.27 -19.54
C TYR A 117 11.52 -3.73 -19.54
N ILE A 118 11.27 -2.65 -20.28
CA ILE A 118 9.95 -2.03 -20.41
C ILE A 118 9.53 -2.09 -21.88
N TYR A 119 8.30 -2.52 -22.10
CA TYR A 119 7.67 -2.50 -23.43
C TYR A 119 6.22 -2.01 -23.35
N LYS A 120 5.71 -1.47 -24.44
CA LYS A 120 4.30 -1.06 -24.53
C LYS A 120 3.41 -2.28 -24.79
N GLY A 121 2.42 -2.47 -23.93
CA GLY A 121 1.43 -3.53 -24.07
C GLY A 121 0.00 -2.98 -24.06
N THR A 122 -0.95 -3.77 -24.57
CA THR A 122 -2.39 -3.45 -24.51
C THR A 122 -3.07 -4.32 -23.46
N GLN A 123 -3.84 -3.69 -22.59
CA GLN A 123 -4.63 -4.38 -21.58
C GLN A 123 -6.11 -4.03 -21.72
N LYS A 124 -6.99 -5.04 -21.65
CA LYS A 124 -8.42 -4.82 -21.56
C LYS A 124 -8.79 -4.43 -20.14
N VAL A 125 -9.41 -3.27 -19.98
CA VAL A 125 -9.89 -2.77 -18.69
C VAL A 125 -11.39 -2.52 -18.75
N ALA A 126 -12.09 -2.67 -17.63
CA ALA A 126 -13.48 -2.28 -17.52
C ALA A 126 -13.59 -0.75 -17.42
N ILE A 127 -14.58 -0.18 -18.08
CA ILE A 127 -14.86 1.26 -18.04
C ILE A 127 -16.29 1.45 -17.54
N SER A 128 -16.49 2.41 -16.64
CA SER A 128 -17.82 2.83 -16.21
C SER A 128 -18.50 3.62 -17.34
N PRO A 129 -19.65 3.18 -17.86
CA PRO A 129 -20.35 3.92 -18.91
C PRO A 129 -20.81 5.31 -18.45
N SER A 130 -21.13 5.48 -17.16
CA SER A 130 -21.65 6.73 -16.61
C SER A 130 -20.58 7.81 -16.38
N THR A 131 -19.34 7.41 -16.09
CA THR A 131 -18.26 8.33 -15.74
C THR A 131 -17.10 8.33 -16.71
N GLY A 132 -17.03 7.38 -17.64
CA GLY A 132 -15.89 7.17 -18.54
C GLY A 132 -14.59 6.76 -17.83
N ARG A 133 -14.64 6.50 -16.53
CA ARG A 133 -13.44 6.13 -15.72
C ARG A 133 -13.13 4.64 -15.88
N THR A 134 -11.87 4.31 -15.94
CA THR A 134 -11.41 2.93 -15.83
C THR A 134 -11.73 2.39 -14.43
N LEU A 135 -12.32 1.21 -14.40
CA LEU A 135 -12.69 0.54 -13.16
C LEU A 135 -11.60 -0.46 -12.77
N PRO A 136 -11.05 -0.33 -11.57
CA PRO A 136 -10.21 -1.39 -11.02
C PRO A 136 -11.03 -2.67 -10.81
N ASP A 137 -10.34 -3.79 -10.75
CA ASP A 137 -10.90 -5.13 -10.61
C ASP A 137 -11.84 -5.31 -9.39
N ARG A 138 -11.67 -4.48 -8.36
CA ARG A 138 -12.53 -4.47 -7.16
C ARG A 138 -13.96 -3.98 -7.41
N TYR A 139 -14.19 -3.22 -8.47
CA TYR A 139 -15.53 -2.77 -8.89
C TYR A 139 -16.22 -3.75 -9.83
N ILE A 140 -15.51 -4.80 -10.26
CA ILE A 140 -16.06 -5.80 -11.16
C ILE A 140 -16.59 -6.96 -10.31
N GLU A 141 -17.90 -7.09 -10.29
CA GLU A 141 -18.60 -8.21 -9.67
C GLU A 141 -19.18 -9.11 -10.74
N GLY A 142 -19.24 -10.39 -10.48
CA GLY A 142 -19.79 -11.36 -11.40
C GLY A 142 -19.81 -12.76 -10.82
N GLU A 143 -20.31 -13.68 -11.60
CA GLU A 143 -20.31 -15.10 -11.30
C GLU A 143 -18.88 -15.68 -11.39
N CYS A 144 -18.51 -16.52 -10.46
CA CYS A 144 -17.21 -17.20 -10.48
C CYS A 144 -17.17 -18.19 -11.67
N PRO A 145 -16.20 -18.09 -12.58
CA PRO A 145 -16.13 -19.00 -13.74
C PRO A 145 -15.79 -20.45 -13.37
N ILE A 146 -15.41 -20.72 -12.13
CA ILE A 146 -15.01 -22.05 -11.66
C ILE A 146 -16.15 -22.72 -10.87
N CYS A 147 -16.75 -22.01 -9.89
CA CYS A 147 -17.74 -22.59 -9.00
C CYS A 147 -19.14 -21.97 -9.12
N HIS A 148 -19.35 -21.08 -10.11
CA HIS A 148 -20.62 -20.40 -10.42
C HIS A 148 -21.27 -19.68 -9.22
N ALA A 149 -20.52 -19.40 -8.15
CA ALA A 149 -21.02 -18.61 -7.04
C ALA A 149 -21.30 -17.18 -7.48
N ALA A 150 -22.53 -16.71 -7.28
CA ALA A 150 -22.94 -15.35 -7.58
C ALA A 150 -22.27 -14.33 -6.63
N ARG A 151 -21.97 -13.11 -7.16
CA ARG A 151 -21.42 -11.96 -6.43
C ARG A 151 -20.09 -12.23 -5.71
N ARG A 152 -19.04 -12.44 -6.47
CA ARG A 152 -17.68 -12.24 -5.94
C ARG A 152 -17.00 -11.12 -6.71
N ALA A 153 -16.45 -10.14 -5.98
CA ALA A 153 -15.48 -9.23 -6.53
C ALA A 153 -14.35 -10.04 -7.21
N ARG A 154 -13.90 -9.62 -8.37
CA ARG A 154 -12.88 -10.32 -9.17
C ARG A 154 -11.51 -10.26 -8.46
N ARG A 155 -11.41 -10.91 -7.30
CA ARG A 155 -10.12 -11.28 -6.74
C ARG A 155 -9.70 -12.57 -7.43
N PRO A 156 -8.43 -12.69 -7.86
CA PRO A 156 -7.93 -13.98 -8.28
C PRO A 156 -8.20 -14.95 -7.12
N VAL A 157 -9.08 -15.90 -7.34
CA VAL A 157 -9.31 -17.00 -6.39
C VAL A 157 -7.96 -17.70 -6.30
N ARG A 158 -7.24 -17.54 -5.19
CA ARG A 158 -6.18 -18.47 -4.86
C ARG A 158 -6.86 -19.83 -4.90
N GLN A 159 -6.47 -20.63 -5.88
CA GLN A 159 -6.92 -22.01 -5.96
C GLN A 159 -6.69 -22.63 -4.58
N LEU A 160 -7.77 -22.95 -3.90
CA LEU A 160 -7.71 -23.95 -2.85
C LEU A 160 -7.30 -25.22 -3.57
N ARG A 161 -6.01 -25.56 -3.49
CA ARG A 161 -5.56 -26.90 -3.85
C ARG A 161 -6.28 -27.85 -2.88
N GLN A 162 -7.15 -28.66 -3.44
CA GLN A 162 -7.57 -29.89 -2.81
C GLN A 162 -6.36 -30.83 -2.66
#